data_7ccbb1a25ffd2169fcdf405e3e98ce33
#
_entry.id   7ccbb1a25ffd2169fcdf405e3e98ce33
#
_cell.length_a   1.000
_cell.length_b   1.000
_cell.length_c   1.000
_cell.angle_alpha   90.00
_cell.angle_beta   90.00
_cell.angle_gamma   90.00
#
_symmetry.space_group_name_H-M   'P 1'
#
loop_
_entity.id
_entity.type
_entity.pdbx_description
1 polymer ?
#
loop_
_entity_poly.entity_id
_entity_poly.type
_entity_poly.pdbx_seq_one_letter_code
_entity_poly.pdbx_strand_id
1 'polypeptide(L)'
;MIVKGLDAEFVIDESLIEESEKEVRRQAEEFLEGQRESFNLNFSFPSGGLGFVLRKINKVPYGDTRTYSDIADETNSAAISIGQYCGKNPLPLIIPCHRVVGKNDLGGYKSGKDVKKRLLKLEGADF
;
A
#
# COMPACT_ATOMS: atom_id res chain seq x y z
N MET A 1 11.43 -9.06 -4.84
CA MET A 1 10.65 -10.09 -5.58
C MET A 1 9.50 -9.45 -6.34
N ILE A 2 9.05 -10.09 -7.38
CA ILE A 2 7.91 -9.61 -8.17
C ILE A 2 6.72 -10.53 -7.94
N VAL A 3 5.57 -9.93 -7.58
CA VAL A 3 4.30 -10.63 -7.47
C VAL A 3 3.38 -10.11 -8.58
N LYS A 4 2.70 -11.01 -9.28
CA LYS A 4 1.80 -10.68 -10.39
C LYS A 4 0.35 -10.92 -10.00
N GLY A 5 -0.53 -10.01 -10.41
CA GLY A 5 -1.97 -10.13 -10.23
C GLY A 5 -2.66 -8.88 -10.72
N LEU A 6 -3.95 -8.95 -10.98
CA LEU A 6 -4.75 -7.83 -11.53
C LEU A 6 -4.12 -7.24 -12.80
N ASP A 7 -3.49 -8.08 -13.62
CA ASP A 7 -2.76 -7.71 -14.84
C ASP A 7 -1.64 -6.70 -14.58
N ALA A 8 -1.02 -6.78 -13.41
CA ALA A 8 0.04 -5.87 -12.98
C ALA A 8 1.15 -6.61 -12.26
N GLU A 9 2.26 -5.90 -12.05
CA GLU A 9 3.39 -6.40 -11.27
C GLU A 9 3.59 -5.53 -10.04
N PHE A 10 3.87 -6.19 -8.91
CA PHE A 10 4.16 -5.53 -7.65
C PHE A 10 5.56 -5.93 -7.22
N VAL A 11 6.44 -4.94 -7.06
CA VAL A 11 7.82 -5.17 -6.65
C VAL A 11 7.90 -5.02 -5.14
N ILE A 12 8.17 -6.12 -4.45
CA ILE A 12 8.23 -6.18 -2.98
C ILE A 12 9.70 -6.36 -2.57
N ASP A 13 10.17 -5.51 -1.67
CA ASP A 13 11.51 -5.64 -1.09
C ASP A 13 11.48 -6.67 0.05
N GLU A 14 11.72 -7.91 -0.30
CA GLU A 14 11.70 -9.03 0.65
C GLU A 14 12.77 -8.95 1.73
N SER A 15 13.79 -8.13 1.55
CA SER A 15 14.82 -7.95 2.57
C SER A 15 14.28 -7.32 3.85
N LEU A 16 13.12 -6.65 3.77
CA LEU A 16 12.45 -6.05 4.92
C LEU A 16 11.51 -7.01 5.65
N ILE A 17 11.32 -8.22 5.12
CA ILE A 17 10.34 -9.19 5.63
C ILE A 17 11.07 -10.40 6.19
N GLU A 18 10.63 -10.87 7.38
CA GLU A 18 11.25 -12.03 8.02
C GLU A 18 10.86 -13.36 7.39
N GLU A 19 9.62 -13.49 6.91
CA GLU A 19 9.12 -14.72 6.30
C GLU A 19 9.80 -14.98 4.94
N SER A 20 9.73 -16.24 4.49
CA SER A 20 10.32 -16.65 3.22
C SER A 20 9.61 -16.01 2.03
N GLU A 21 10.31 -15.92 0.90
CA GLU A 21 9.68 -15.43 -0.35
C GLU A 21 8.44 -16.24 -0.71
N LYS A 22 8.46 -17.55 -0.49
CA LYS A 22 7.32 -18.42 -0.77
C LYS A 22 6.11 -18.00 0.05
N GLU A 23 6.29 -17.72 1.34
CA GLU A 23 5.21 -17.30 2.23
C GLU A 23 4.69 -15.91 1.86
N VAL A 24 5.59 -14.97 1.56
CA VAL A 24 5.20 -13.62 1.13
C VAL A 24 4.39 -13.69 -0.16
N ARG A 25 4.86 -14.48 -1.14
CA ARG A 25 4.17 -14.64 -2.42
C ARG A 25 2.78 -15.25 -2.22
N ARG A 26 2.67 -16.27 -1.39
CA ARG A 26 1.40 -16.93 -1.09
C ARG A 26 0.38 -15.92 -0.55
N GLN A 27 0.78 -15.14 0.45
CA GLN A 27 -0.12 -14.15 1.06
C GLN A 27 -0.48 -13.03 0.08
N ALA A 28 0.48 -12.54 -0.70
CA ALA A 28 0.22 -11.49 -1.68
C ALA A 28 -0.74 -11.97 -2.76
N GLU A 29 -0.57 -13.19 -3.25
CA GLU A 29 -1.47 -13.77 -4.25
C GLU A 29 -2.88 -13.97 -3.69
N GLU A 30 -3.00 -14.47 -2.46
CA GLU A 30 -4.29 -14.59 -1.78
C GLU A 30 -4.99 -13.24 -1.62
N PHE A 31 -4.22 -12.21 -1.29
CA PHE A 31 -4.76 -10.84 -1.18
C PHE A 31 -5.31 -10.35 -2.52
N LEU A 32 -4.55 -10.54 -3.59
CA LEU A 32 -4.96 -10.11 -4.93
C LEU A 32 -6.15 -10.90 -5.48
N GLU A 33 -6.36 -12.10 -4.97
CA GLU A 33 -7.50 -12.96 -5.36
C GLU A 33 -8.72 -12.76 -4.45
N GLY A 34 -8.65 -11.84 -3.49
CA GLY A 34 -9.75 -11.57 -2.57
C GLY A 34 -9.92 -12.61 -1.47
N GLN A 35 -8.94 -13.45 -1.26
CA GLN A 35 -8.99 -14.54 -0.27
C GLN A 35 -8.44 -14.13 1.10
N ARG A 36 -7.92 -12.92 1.20
CA ARG A 36 -7.27 -12.42 2.40
C ARG A 36 -7.44 -10.91 2.48
N GLU A 37 -7.70 -10.39 3.69
CA GLU A 37 -7.86 -8.96 3.91
C GLU A 37 -6.66 -8.31 4.60
N SER A 38 -5.82 -9.10 5.25
CA SER A 38 -4.64 -8.61 5.97
C SER A 38 -3.47 -9.56 5.79
N PHE A 39 -2.28 -9.08 6.14
CA PHE A 39 -1.06 -9.87 6.04
C PHE A 39 -0.60 -10.31 7.42
N ASN A 40 -0.17 -11.57 7.52
CA ASN A 40 0.46 -12.12 8.72
C ASN A 40 1.96 -12.25 8.45
N LEU A 41 2.64 -11.10 8.43
CA LEU A 41 4.06 -10.99 8.11
C LEU A 41 4.75 -10.09 9.13
N ASN A 42 5.98 -10.44 9.47
CA ASN A 42 6.84 -9.61 10.30
C ASN A 42 7.79 -8.83 9.39
N PHE A 43 7.69 -7.52 9.39
CA PHE A 43 8.49 -6.69 8.52
C PHE A 43 8.94 -5.40 9.20
N SER A 44 9.97 -4.78 8.63
CA SER A 44 10.53 -3.53 9.10
C SER A 44 10.13 -2.39 8.18
N PHE A 45 9.88 -1.22 8.76
CA PHE A 45 9.67 0.00 7.98
C PHE A 45 11.04 0.60 7.62
N PRO A 46 11.13 1.30 6.48
CA PRO A 46 12.32 2.10 6.19
C PRO A 46 12.57 3.13 7.28
N SER A 47 13.80 3.61 7.39
CA SER A 47 14.16 4.65 8.36
C SER A 47 13.70 6.04 7.88
N GLY A 48 13.74 7.02 8.81
CA GLY A 48 13.48 8.42 8.50
C GLY A 48 12.03 8.75 8.22
N GLY A 49 11.83 9.85 7.49
CA GLY A 49 10.49 10.37 7.17
C GLY A 49 9.62 9.40 6.40
N LEU A 50 10.21 8.65 5.49
CA LEU A 50 9.49 7.63 4.73
C LEU A 50 8.86 6.60 5.67
N GLY A 51 9.64 6.04 6.58
CA GLY A 51 9.13 5.04 7.53
C GLY A 51 8.07 5.62 8.45
N PHE A 52 8.24 6.86 8.90
CA PHE A 52 7.26 7.54 9.76
C PHE A 52 5.90 7.65 9.05
N VAL A 53 5.89 8.09 7.80
CA VAL A 53 4.66 8.23 7.01
C VAL A 53 4.06 6.85 6.71
N LEU A 54 4.88 5.89 6.31
CA LEU A 54 4.39 4.54 5.99
C LEU A 54 3.76 3.85 7.21
N ARG A 55 4.25 4.11 8.43
CA ARG A 55 3.61 3.60 9.65
C ARG A 55 2.19 4.11 9.81
N LYS A 56 1.94 5.38 9.47
CA LYS A 56 0.59 5.96 9.51
C LYS A 56 -0.30 5.35 8.44
N ILE A 57 0.21 5.20 7.23
CA ILE A 57 -0.53 4.60 6.12
C ILE A 57 -0.89 3.15 6.44
N ASN A 58 0.01 2.43 7.11
CA ASN A 58 -0.22 1.03 7.48
C ASN A 58 -1.41 0.82 8.41
N LYS A 59 -1.88 1.88 9.07
CA LYS A 59 -3.03 1.83 9.97
C LYS A 59 -4.37 1.99 9.26
N VAL A 60 -4.37 2.33 7.98
CA VAL A 60 -5.62 2.48 7.22
C VAL A 60 -6.23 1.08 7.00
N PRO A 61 -7.44 0.83 7.51
CA PRO A 61 -8.02 -0.52 7.46
C PRO A 61 -8.44 -0.93 6.05
N TYR A 62 -8.56 -2.23 5.86
CA TYR A 62 -9.13 -2.81 4.65
C TYR A 62 -10.53 -2.25 4.40
N GLY A 63 -10.80 -1.85 3.17
CA GLY A 63 -12.09 -1.27 2.79
C GLY A 63 -12.25 0.22 3.07
N ASP A 64 -11.24 0.84 3.70
CA ASP A 64 -11.25 2.28 4.01
C ASP A 64 -10.27 3.03 3.13
N THR A 65 -10.45 4.34 3.06
CA THR A 65 -9.49 5.25 2.41
C THR A 65 -9.19 6.43 3.32
N ARG A 66 -8.04 7.05 3.07
CA ARG A 66 -7.67 8.35 3.67
C ARG A 66 -7.16 9.23 2.54
N THR A 67 -7.33 10.53 2.66
CA THR A 67 -6.77 11.44 1.66
C THR A 67 -5.29 11.71 1.96
N TYR A 68 -4.56 12.18 0.94
CA TYR A 68 -3.19 12.64 1.16
C TYR A 68 -3.14 13.73 2.23
N SER A 69 -4.14 14.62 2.27
CA SER A 69 -4.24 15.66 3.29
C SER A 69 -4.46 15.09 4.69
N ASP A 70 -5.28 14.04 4.83
CA ASP A 70 -5.49 13.40 6.13
C ASP A 70 -4.18 12.87 6.70
N ILE A 71 -3.39 12.17 5.88
CA ILE A 71 -2.10 11.63 6.31
C ILE A 71 -1.10 12.76 6.56
N ALA A 72 -1.12 13.82 5.73
CA ALA A 72 -0.26 14.98 5.91
C ALA A 72 -0.52 15.66 7.26
N ASP A 73 -1.77 15.82 7.64
CA ASP A 73 -2.15 16.43 8.91
C ASP A 73 -1.64 15.58 10.10
N GLU A 74 -1.76 14.27 10.01
CA GLU A 74 -1.30 13.35 11.06
C GLU A 74 0.22 13.33 11.19
N THR A 75 0.95 13.65 10.13
CA THR A 75 2.41 13.57 10.09
C THR A 75 3.09 14.93 10.08
N ASN A 76 2.31 16.00 10.19
CA ASN A 76 2.81 17.37 10.11
C ASN A 76 3.62 17.60 8.82
N SER A 77 3.09 17.12 7.70
CA SER A 77 3.72 17.16 6.38
C SER A 77 2.79 17.86 5.38
N ALA A 78 3.26 18.01 4.15
CA ALA A 78 2.43 18.51 3.04
C ALA A 78 1.85 17.33 2.25
N ALA A 79 0.66 17.49 1.69
CA ALA A 79 0.00 16.44 0.91
C ALA A 79 0.86 15.92 -0.25
N ILE A 80 1.59 16.83 -0.92
CA ILE A 80 2.49 16.45 -2.01
C ILE A 80 3.62 15.53 -1.53
N SER A 81 4.11 15.73 -0.31
CA SER A 81 5.14 14.87 0.28
C SER A 81 4.60 13.47 0.52
N ILE A 82 3.34 13.35 0.94
CA ILE A 82 2.70 12.04 1.16
C ILE A 82 2.63 11.28 -0.16
N GLY A 83 2.24 11.93 -1.26
CA GLY A 83 2.23 11.32 -2.58
C GLY A 83 3.61 10.79 -3.00
N GLN A 84 4.66 11.58 -2.73
CA GLN A 84 6.03 11.19 -3.02
C GLN A 84 6.46 9.98 -2.20
N TYR A 85 6.11 9.94 -0.91
CA TYR A 85 6.41 8.80 -0.03
C TYR A 85 5.66 7.54 -0.48
N CYS A 86 4.41 7.67 -0.89
CA CYS A 86 3.65 6.52 -1.44
C CYS A 86 4.36 5.92 -2.65
N GLY A 87 4.94 6.76 -3.51
CA GLY A 87 5.70 6.30 -4.67
C GLY A 87 6.99 5.58 -4.32
N LYS A 88 7.47 5.71 -3.08
CA LYS A 88 8.69 5.07 -2.59
C LYS A 88 8.42 3.89 -1.65
N ASN A 89 7.17 3.47 -1.51
CA ASN A 89 6.81 2.35 -0.65
C ASN A 89 7.49 1.07 -1.14
N PRO A 90 8.37 0.44 -0.32
CA PRO A 90 9.05 -0.79 -0.72
C PRO A 90 8.21 -2.04 -0.56
N LEU A 91 7.05 -1.94 0.10
CA LEU A 91 6.19 -3.08 0.42
C LEU A 91 4.76 -2.83 -0.07
N PRO A 92 4.55 -2.68 -1.41
CA PRO A 92 3.20 -2.47 -1.92
C PRO A 92 2.29 -3.62 -1.51
N LEU A 93 1.01 -3.36 -1.36
CA LEU A 93 -0.03 -4.25 -0.84
C LEU A 93 0.08 -4.45 0.67
N ILE A 94 1.25 -4.80 1.18
CA ILE A 94 1.51 -5.05 2.62
C ILE A 94 1.33 -3.75 3.39
N ILE A 95 2.00 -2.68 2.94
CA ILE A 95 1.74 -1.32 3.43
C ILE A 95 0.78 -0.69 2.42
N PRO A 96 -0.46 -0.43 2.80
CA PRO A 96 -1.55 -0.19 1.84
C PRO A 96 -1.59 1.24 1.30
N CYS A 97 -0.55 1.68 0.62
CA CYS A 97 -0.54 3.03 0.03
C CYS A 97 -1.62 3.20 -1.06
N HIS A 98 -2.18 2.12 -1.59
CA HIS A 98 -3.32 2.20 -2.50
C HIS A 98 -4.60 2.72 -1.82
N ARG A 99 -4.64 2.74 -0.48
CA ARG A 99 -5.77 3.29 0.29
C ARG A 99 -5.65 4.80 0.53
N VAL A 100 -4.57 5.42 0.06
CA VAL A 100 -4.40 6.88 0.17
C VAL A 100 -4.75 7.50 -1.18
N VAL A 101 -5.74 8.37 -1.17
CA VAL A 101 -6.36 8.93 -2.38
C VAL A 101 -6.36 10.45 -2.34
N GLY A 102 -6.62 11.08 -3.49
CA GLY A 102 -6.85 12.52 -3.55
C GLY A 102 -8.26 12.85 -3.06
N LYS A 103 -8.48 14.12 -2.78
CA LYS A 103 -9.79 14.59 -2.29
C LYS A 103 -10.90 14.39 -3.34
N ASN A 104 -10.58 14.60 -4.61
CA ASN A 104 -11.53 14.51 -5.71
C ASN A 104 -11.11 13.50 -6.79
N ASP A 105 -10.05 12.72 -6.55
CA ASP A 105 -9.56 11.72 -7.51
C ASP A 105 -8.85 10.59 -6.77
N LEU A 106 -8.43 9.57 -7.51
CA LEU A 106 -7.72 8.42 -6.92
C LEU A 106 -6.27 8.73 -6.55
N GLY A 107 -5.67 9.77 -7.14
CA GLY A 107 -4.24 9.97 -7.05
C GLY A 107 -3.45 8.96 -7.87
N GLY A 108 -2.13 9.02 -7.78
CA GLY A 108 -1.25 8.11 -8.49
C GLY A 108 -1.04 6.77 -7.79
N TYR A 109 -0.48 5.82 -8.53
CA TYR A 109 -0.07 4.53 -7.98
C TYR A 109 1.04 3.96 -8.87
N LYS A 110 2.07 3.37 -8.24
CA LYS A 110 3.26 2.90 -8.95
C LYS A 110 2.93 1.83 -10.00
N SER A 111 2.02 0.91 -9.67
CA SER A 111 1.59 -0.15 -10.60
C SER A 111 0.50 0.31 -11.56
N GLY A 112 0.09 1.56 -11.49
CA GLY A 112 -0.90 2.14 -12.37
C GLY A 112 -2.19 2.53 -11.66
N LYS A 113 -2.81 3.59 -12.16
CA LYS A 113 -4.06 4.12 -11.60
C LYS A 113 -5.21 3.12 -11.71
N ASP A 114 -5.27 2.39 -12.82
CA ASP A 114 -6.30 1.37 -13.02
C ASP A 114 -6.16 0.23 -12.02
N VAL A 115 -4.93 -0.14 -11.68
CA VAL A 115 -4.65 -1.17 -10.68
C VAL A 115 -5.11 -0.70 -9.30
N LYS A 116 -4.83 0.55 -8.95
CA LYS A 116 -5.30 1.16 -7.69
C LYS A 116 -6.81 1.09 -7.58
N LYS A 117 -7.51 1.45 -8.65
CA LYS A 117 -8.98 1.39 -8.71
C LYS A 117 -9.48 -0.05 -8.50
N ARG A 118 -8.84 -1.03 -9.14
CA ARG A 118 -9.21 -2.44 -9.00
C ARG A 118 -8.97 -2.95 -7.58
N LEU A 119 -7.88 -2.54 -6.94
CA LEU A 119 -7.60 -2.88 -5.54
C LEU A 119 -8.67 -2.32 -4.62
N LEU A 120 -9.03 -1.06 -4.78
CA LEU A 120 -10.07 -0.43 -3.95
C LEU A 120 -11.43 -1.07 -4.17
N LYS A 121 -11.78 -1.44 -5.40
CA LYS A 121 -13.00 -2.17 -5.68
C LYS A 121 -13.00 -3.57 -5.04
N LEU A 122 -11.87 -4.25 -5.11
CA LEU A 122 -11.68 -5.56 -4.48
C LEU A 122 -11.95 -5.49 -2.98
N GLU A 123 -11.50 -4.40 -2.34
CA GLU A 123 -11.70 -4.19 -0.91
C GLU A 123 -13.12 -3.71 -0.56
N GLY A 124 -13.93 -3.39 -1.55
CA GLY A 124 -15.25 -2.82 -1.30
C GLY A 124 -15.19 -1.38 -0.79
N ALA A 125 -14.09 -0.68 -1.04
CA ALA A 125 -13.92 0.69 -0.59
C ALA A 125 -14.82 1.64 -1.37
N ASP A 126 -15.27 2.69 -0.68
CA ASP A 126 -16.05 3.77 -1.26
C ASP A 126 -15.07 4.88 -1.67
N PHE A 127 -15.10 5.24 -2.97
CA PHE A 127 -14.12 6.22 -3.47
C PHE A 127 -14.64 7.00 -4.69
#